data_5af41ee27409155a79cb08a35d55b602
#
_entry.id   5af41ee27409155a79cb08a35d55b602
#
_cell.length_a   1.000
_cell.length_b   1.000
_cell.length_c   1.000
_cell.angle_alpha   90.00
_cell.angle_beta   90.00
_cell.angle_gamma   90.00
#
_symmetry.space_group_name_H-M   'P 1'
#
loop_
_entity.id
_entity.type
_entity.pdbx_description
1 polymer ?
#
loop_
_entity_poly.entity_id
_entity_poly.type
_entity_poly.pdbx_seq_one_letter_code
_entity_poly.pdbx_strand_id
1 'polypeptide(L)'
;MKTKYLTLGALLAVVSAIFQCIPALFSEIFIFLTIFSSIPIYFIARKQPSIGILSYIISFMLISIISPHENIIFLFTNGVVGLSLGIFTYYIDKKILVSLLSGLMLSTSICIVNFIIGINIIGFSIKFAIIPLLCIYLFSFAYCLAFNVLCTFIYNRCDTIYKK
;
A
#
# COMPACT_ATOMS: atom_id res chain seq x y z
N MET A 1 17.49 13.33 15.32
CA MET A 1 16.34 12.41 15.25
C MET A 1 15.73 12.30 13.83
N LYS A 2 15.59 13.37 13.07
CA LYS A 2 15.01 13.34 11.71
C LYS A 2 15.82 12.49 10.71
N THR A 3 17.15 12.52 10.76
CA THR A 3 18.05 11.77 9.85
C THR A 3 17.89 10.25 9.98
N LYS A 4 17.72 9.70 11.20
CA LYS A 4 17.51 8.27 11.42
C LYS A 4 16.24 7.75 10.71
N TYR A 5 15.14 8.50 10.79
CA TYR A 5 13.91 8.11 10.10
C TYR A 5 14.00 8.27 8.59
N LEU A 6 14.77 9.26 8.11
CA LEU A 6 15.01 9.44 6.68
C LEU A 6 15.78 8.26 6.08
N THR A 7 16.86 7.84 6.74
CA THR A 7 17.64 6.67 6.31
C THR A 7 16.79 5.39 6.35
N LEU A 8 16.01 5.19 7.42
CA LEU A 8 15.11 4.06 7.54
C LEU A 8 14.03 4.09 6.42
N GLY A 9 13.47 5.26 6.13
CA GLY A 9 12.50 5.45 5.07
C GLY A 9 13.06 5.12 3.69
N ALA A 10 14.29 5.54 3.41
CA ALA A 10 14.96 5.22 2.15
C ALA A 10 15.19 3.70 1.99
N LEU A 11 15.67 3.03 3.05
CA LEU A 11 15.85 1.57 3.03
C LEU A 11 14.52 0.83 2.84
N LEU A 12 13.48 1.24 3.54
CA LEU A 12 12.15 0.62 3.42
C LEU A 12 11.53 0.90 2.05
N ALA A 13 11.83 2.04 1.42
CA ALA A 13 11.40 2.33 0.05
C ALA A 13 12.05 1.37 -0.96
N VAL A 14 13.35 1.08 -0.82
CA VAL A 14 14.03 0.09 -1.67
C VAL A 14 13.44 -1.31 -1.48
N VAL A 15 13.21 -1.73 -0.23
CA VAL A 15 12.61 -3.04 0.05
C VAL A 15 11.20 -3.14 -0.56
N SER A 16 10.40 -2.08 -0.46
CA SER A 16 9.08 -2.02 -1.09
C SER A 16 9.17 -2.16 -2.62
N ALA A 17 10.10 -1.45 -3.25
CA ALA A 17 10.31 -1.52 -4.69
C ALA A 17 10.77 -2.93 -5.14
N ILE A 18 11.63 -3.59 -4.38
CA ILE A 18 12.07 -4.96 -4.66
C ILE A 18 10.87 -5.90 -4.65
N PHE A 19 10.05 -5.92 -3.60
CA PHE A 19 8.87 -6.79 -3.52
C PHE A 19 7.90 -6.55 -4.67
N GLN A 20 7.71 -5.30 -5.08
CA GLN A 20 6.81 -4.97 -6.20
C GLN A 20 7.35 -5.44 -7.55
N CYS A 21 8.67 -5.39 -7.77
CA CYS A 21 9.28 -5.76 -9.05
C CYS A 21 9.53 -7.27 -9.22
N ILE A 22 9.36 -8.09 -8.17
CA ILE A 22 9.61 -9.54 -8.24
C ILE A 22 8.87 -10.21 -9.40
N PRO A 23 7.56 -10.00 -9.65
CA PRO A 23 6.87 -10.64 -10.76
C PRO A 23 7.46 -10.26 -12.12
N ALA A 24 7.81 -8.99 -12.31
CA ALA A 24 8.39 -8.51 -13.56
C ALA A 24 9.80 -9.07 -13.84
N LEU A 25 10.57 -9.38 -12.78
CA LEU A 25 11.95 -9.87 -12.91
C LEU A 25 12.05 -11.39 -12.99
N PHE A 26 11.16 -12.13 -12.33
CA PHE A 26 11.26 -13.59 -12.23
C PHE A 26 10.12 -14.31 -12.97
N SER A 27 8.89 -14.09 -12.57
CA SER A 27 7.70 -14.69 -13.20
C SER A 27 6.43 -14.15 -12.56
N GLU A 28 5.35 -14.06 -13.34
CA GLU A 28 4.01 -13.67 -12.87
C GLU A 28 3.45 -14.59 -11.77
N ILE A 29 3.98 -15.82 -11.64
CA ILE A 29 3.61 -16.74 -10.54
C ILE A 29 3.84 -16.10 -9.17
N PHE A 30 4.81 -15.19 -9.05
CA PHE A 30 5.16 -14.51 -7.80
C PHE A 30 4.34 -13.24 -7.54
N ILE A 31 3.26 -13.00 -8.28
CA ILE A 31 2.43 -11.79 -8.13
C ILE A 31 1.92 -11.58 -6.70
N PHE A 32 1.70 -12.64 -5.94
CA PHE A 32 1.28 -12.55 -4.54
C PHE A 32 2.31 -11.85 -3.64
N LEU A 33 3.60 -11.83 -4.02
CA LEU A 33 4.65 -11.15 -3.26
C LEU A 33 4.53 -9.62 -3.34
N THR A 34 3.87 -9.10 -4.37
CA THR A 34 3.65 -7.64 -4.49
C THR A 34 2.83 -7.08 -3.33
N ILE A 35 1.97 -7.90 -2.71
CA ILE A 35 1.20 -7.51 -1.52
C ILE A 35 2.13 -7.08 -0.38
N PHE A 36 3.28 -7.75 -0.23
CA PHE A 36 4.25 -7.41 0.81
C PHE A 36 4.96 -6.07 0.59
N SER A 37 4.90 -5.50 -0.62
CA SER A 37 5.44 -4.16 -0.89
C SER A 37 4.78 -3.06 -0.06
N SER A 38 3.54 -3.27 0.38
CA SER A 38 2.80 -2.35 1.25
C SER A 38 3.36 -2.29 2.68
N ILE A 39 3.97 -3.37 3.17
CA ILE A 39 4.42 -3.48 4.57
C ILE A 39 5.52 -2.46 4.91
N PRO A 40 6.61 -2.32 4.13
CA PRO A 40 7.64 -1.33 4.42
C PRO A 40 7.09 0.11 4.46
N ILE A 41 6.19 0.44 3.55
CA ILE A 41 5.56 1.78 3.51
C ILE A 41 4.68 2.00 4.75
N TYR A 42 3.88 1.00 5.14
CA TYR A 42 3.10 1.05 6.39
C TYR A 42 3.99 1.32 7.63
N PHE A 43 5.10 0.61 7.74
CA PHE A 43 6.01 0.73 8.90
C PHE A 43 6.55 2.15 9.07
N ILE A 44 7.02 2.77 8.00
CA ILE A 44 7.57 4.12 8.07
C ILE A 44 6.46 5.18 8.21
N ALA A 45 5.34 5.01 7.53
CA ALA A 45 4.21 5.93 7.61
C ALA A 45 3.58 5.93 9.01
N ARG A 46 3.52 4.77 9.68
CA ARG A 46 3.08 4.65 11.07
C ARG A 46 4.01 5.32 12.06
N LYS A 47 5.33 5.35 11.82
CA LYS A 47 6.32 6.02 12.68
C LYS A 47 6.38 7.51 12.42
N GLN A 48 6.38 7.91 11.17
CA GLN A 48 6.46 9.32 10.73
C GLN A 48 5.76 9.50 9.37
N PRO A 49 4.53 10.05 9.34
CA PRO A 49 3.72 10.20 8.13
C PRO A 49 4.43 10.91 6.99
N SER A 50 5.13 12.02 7.26
CA SER A 50 5.83 12.81 6.23
C SER A 50 6.93 12.00 5.53
N ILE A 51 7.68 11.16 6.28
CA ILE A 51 8.70 10.29 5.70
C ILE A 51 8.04 9.10 4.99
N GLY A 52 6.89 8.64 5.48
CA GLY A 52 6.08 7.63 4.79
C GLY A 52 5.67 8.07 3.38
N ILE A 53 5.20 9.30 3.23
CA ILE A 53 4.88 9.89 1.92
C ILE A 53 6.13 9.96 1.03
N LEU A 54 7.26 10.43 1.59
CA LEU A 54 8.51 10.50 0.83
C LEU A 54 8.99 9.12 0.37
N SER A 55 8.93 8.12 1.27
CA SER A 55 9.30 6.74 0.94
C SER A 55 8.40 6.14 -0.15
N TYR A 56 7.11 6.43 -0.12
CA TYR A 56 6.16 6.02 -1.16
C TYR A 56 6.54 6.62 -2.54
N ILE A 57 6.86 7.91 -2.58
CA ILE A 57 7.30 8.59 -3.82
C ILE A 57 8.62 7.99 -4.32
N ILE A 58 9.58 7.73 -3.43
CA ILE A 58 10.87 7.12 -3.80
C ILE A 58 10.64 5.71 -4.35
N SER A 59 9.79 4.88 -3.70
CA SER A 59 9.46 3.54 -4.20
C SER A 59 8.83 3.63 -5.60
N PHE A 60 7.87 4.54 -5.80
CA PHE A 60 7.25 4.79 -7.10
C PHE A 60 8.31 5.11 -8.18
N MET A 61 9.25 6.00 -7.90
CA MET A 61 10.32 6.36 -8.83
C MET A 61 11.22 5.16 -9.16
N LEU A 62 11.60 4.35 -8.16
CA LEU A 62 12.42 3.17 -8.35
C LEU A 62 11.71 2.11 -9.21
N ILE A 63 10.44 1.84 -8.93
CA ILE A 63 9.62 0.87 -9.68
C ILE A 63 9.44 1.34 -11.12
N SER A 64 9.24 2.65 -11.36
CA SER A 64 9.10 3.23 -12.71
C SER A 64 10.28 2.91 -13.63
N ILE A 65 11.49 2.86 -13.08
CA ILE A 65 12.70 2.58 -13.83
C ILE A 65 12.77 1.10 -14.25
N ILE A 66 12.26 0.20 -13.40
CA ILE A 66 12.35 -1.25 -13.59
C ILE A 66 11.17 -1.78 -14.41
N SER A 67 9.95 -1.42 -14.01
CA SER A 67 8.72 -1.90 -14.65
C SER A 67 7.60 -0.87 -14.56
N PRO A 68 7.30 -0.14 -15.63
CA PRO A 68 6.21 0.83 -15.67
C PRO A 68 4.83 0.22 -15.39
N HIS A 69 4.62 -1.06 -15.76
CA HIS A 69 3.36 -1.76 -15.50
C HIS A 69 3.14 -1.99 -14.01
N GLU A 70 4.12 -2.55 -13.32
CA GLU A 70 4.08 -2.78 -11.88
C GLU A 70 3.96 -1.46 -11.10
N ASN A 71 4.50 -0.39 -11.66
CA ASN A 71 4.44 0.93 -11.07
C ASN A 71 3.01 1.47 -10.94
N ILE A 72 2.18 1.28 -11.96
CA ILE A 72 0.76 1.69 -11.92
C ILE A 72 0.03 0.89 -10.82
N ILE A 73 0.28 -0.42 -10.75
CA ILE A 73 -0.31 -1.28 -9.72
C ILE A 73 0.14 -0.80 -8.33
N PHE A 74 1.42 -0.56 -8.13
CA PHE A 74 1.93 -0.05 -6.85
C PHE A 74 1.30 1.29 -6.48
N LEU A 75 1.31 2.25 -7.40
CA LEU A 75 0.84 3.61 -7.16
C LEU A 75 -0.63 3.65 -6.71
N PHE A 76 -1.49 2.83 -7.31
CA PHE A 76 -2.93 2.90 -7.08
C PHE A 76 -3.48 1.79 -6.18
N THR A 77 -2.69 0.77 -5.84
CA THR A 77 -3.15 -0.32 -4.96
C THR A 77 -2.22 -0.51 -3.76
N ASN A 78 -1.14 -1.26 -3.89
CA ASN A 78 -0.29 -1.68 -2.78
C ASN A 78 0.34 -0.50 -2.03
N GLY A 79 0.85 0.49 -2.74
CA GLY A 79 1.44 1.69 -2.15
C GLY A 79 0.42 2.54 -1.39
N VAL A 80 -0.79 2.73 -1.97
CA VAL A 80 -1.88 3.47 -1.32
C VAL A 80 -2.34 2.75 -0.04
N VAL A 81 -2.46 1.42 -0.05
CA VAL A 81 -2.84 0.63 1.12
C VAL A 81 -1.81 0.80 2.23
N GLY A 82 -0.52 0.60 1.93
CA GLY A 82 0.55 0.75 2.90
C GLY A 82 0.60 2.17 3.50
N LEU A 83 0.52 3.18 2.64
CA LEU A 83 0.59 4.58 3.05
C LEU A 83 -0.63 4.99 3.89
N SER A 84 -1.85 4.73 3.41
CA SER A 84 -3.09 5.13 4.09
C SER A 84 -3.25 4.43 5.44
N LEU A 85 -3.04 3.11 5.50
CA LEU A 85 -3.08 2.36 6.75
C LEU A 85 -2.03 2.88 7.75
N GLY A 86 -0.80 3.16 7.29
CA GLY A 86 0.26 3.68 8.14
C GLY A 86 -0.08 5.05 8.71
N ILE A 87 -0.51 5.99 7.86
CA ILE A 87 -0.89 7.36 8.28
C ILE A 87 -2.08 7.32 9.23
N PHE A 88 -3.15 6.61 8.88
CA PHE A 88 -4.33 6.57 9.73
C PHE A 88 -4.06 5.87 11.06
N THR A 89 -3.22 4.83 11.10
CA THR A 89 -2.82 4.18 12.37
C THR A 89 -1.95 5.11 13.24
N TYR A 90 -1.26 6.10 12.66
CA TYR A 90 -0.54 7.11 13.43
C TYR A 90 -1.47 8.07 14.18
N TYR A 91 -2.60 8.44 13.57
CA TYR A 91 -3.55 9.41 14.14
C TYR A 91 -4.74 8.77 14.87
N ILE A 92 -5.09 7.53 14.58
CA ILE A 92 -6.33 6.88 15.02
C ILE A 92 -6.02 5.51 15.63
N ASP A 93 -6.45 5.29 16.87
CA ASP A 93 -6.26 4.02 17.59
C ASP A 93 -7.25 2.92 17.19
N LYS A 94 -8.44 3.30 16.70
CA LYS A 94 -9.51 2.36 16.37
C LYS A 94 -9.25 1.66 15.04
N LYS A 95 -8.88 0.38 15.08
CA LYS A 95 -8.54 -0.44 13.88
C LYS A 95 -9.63 -0.45 12.81
N ILE A 96 -10.91 -0.52 13.20
CA ILE A 96 -12.03 -0.54 12.26
C ILE A 96 -12.11 0.78 11.50
N LEU A 97 -11.96 1.91 12.19
CA LEU A 97 -12.02 3.23 11.56
C LEU A 97 -10.83 3.46 10.60
N VAL A 98 -9.64 3.02 10.99
CA VAL A 98 -8.45 3.03 10.14
C VAL A 98 -8.70 2.24 8.85
N SER A 99 -9.23 1.02 8.97
CA SER A 99 -9.51 0.16 7.82
C SER A 99 -10.62 0.71 6.92
N LEU A 100 -11.62 1.38 7.49
CA LEU A 100 -12.71 2.03 6.76
C LEU A 100 -12.17 3.21 5.92
N LEU A 101 -11.39 4.09 6.53
CA LEU A 101 -10.78 5.23 5.83
C LEU A 101 -9.78 4.78 4.76
N SER A 102 -8.95 3.78 5.06
CA SER A 102 -8.02 3.22 4.07
C SER A 102 -8.74 2.49 2.94
N GLY A 103 -9.86 1.83 3.23
CA GLY A 103 -10.73 1.22 2.23
C GLY A 103 -11.36 2.25 1.29
N LEU A 104 -11.76 3.42 1.81
CA LEU A 104 -12.21 4.55 0.98
C LEU A 104 -11.10 5.06 0.06
N MET A 105 -9.88 5.23 0.59
CA MET A 105 -8.73 5.64 -0.22
C MET A 105 -8.41 4.63 -1.32
N LEU A 106 -8.43 3.33 -1.00
CA LEU A 106 -8.18 2.28 -1.99
C LEU A 106 -9.29 2.23 -3.04
N SER A 107 -10.56 2.28 -2.66
CA SER A 107 -11.69 2.24 -3.61
C SER A 107 -11.70 3.43 -4.55
N THR A 108 -11.42 4.64 -4.04
CA THR A 108 -11.29 5.84 -4.90
C THR A 108 -10.11 5.72 -5.85
N SER A 109 -8.99 5.17 -5.40
CA SER A 109 -7.80 4.92 -6.22
C SER A 109 -8.10 3.93 -7.37
N ILE A 110 -8.78 2.82 -7.08
CA ILE A 110 -9.22 1.84 -8.09
C ILE A 110 -10.19 2.48 -9.10
N CYS A 111 -11.13 3.31 -8.63
CA CYS A 111 -12.03 4.03 -9.52
C CYS A 111 -11.28 5.00 -10.44
N ILE A 112 -10.28 5.72 -9.95
CA ILE A 112 -9.43 6.61 -10.76
C ILE A 112 -8.76 5.82 -11.89
N VAL A 113 -8.15 4.68 -11.58
CA VAL A 113 -7.49 3.84 -12.60
C VAL A 113 -8.47 3.33 -13.63
N ASN A 114 -9.61 2.84 -13.19
CA ASN A 114 -10.60 2.26 -14.11
C ASN A 114 -11.28 3.30 -14.99
N PHE A 115 -11.67 4.47 -14.45
CA PHE A 115 -12.45 5.47 -15.20
C PHE A 115 -11.60 6.54 -15.90
N ILE A 116 -10.44 6.89 -15.35
CA ILE A 116 -9.58 7.95 -15.90
C ILE A 116 -8.47 7.35 -16.76
N ILE A 117 -7.80 6.31 -16.28
CA ILE A 117 -6.68 5.67 -17.00
C ILE A 117 -7.20 4.61 -17.99
N GLY A 118 -8.41 4.06 -17.75
CA GLY A 118 -9.03 3.06 -18.61
C GLY A 118 -8.44 1.65 -18.45
N ILE A 119 -7.68 1.39 -17.39
CA ILE A 119 -7.10 0.08 -17.09
C ILE A 119 -8.03 -0.70 -16.18
N ASN A 120 -8.55 -1.84 -16.68
CA ASN A 120 -9.44 -2.72 -15.92
C ASN A 120 -8.64 -3.60 -14.95
N ILE A 121 -8.28 -3.09 -13.76
CA ILE A 121 -7.55 -3.85 -12.73
C ILE A 121 -8.34 -5.07 -12.25
N ILE A 122 -9.67 -4.99 -12.23
CA ILE A 122 -10.56 -6.06 -11.72
C ILE A 122 -10.95 -7.05 -12.82
N GLY A 123 -10.48 -6.88 -14.06
CA GLY A 123 -10.75 -7.81 -15.16
C GLY A 123 -12.08 -7.60 -15.90
N PHE A 124 -12.95 -6.68 -15.45
CA PHE A 124 -14.17 -6.30 -16.19
C PHE A 124 -14.35 -4.78 -16.24
N SER A 125 -14.98 -4.30 -17.29
CA SER A 125 -15.35 -2.88 -17.41
C SER A 125 -16.41 -2.53 -16.35
N ILE A 126 -16.02 -1.71 -15.39
CA ILE A 126 -16.96 -1.21 -14.39
C ILE A 126 -17.76 -0.08 -15.03
N LYS A 127 -19.06 -0.32 -15.24
CA LYS A 127 -19.98 0.75 -15.62
C LYS A 127 -20.28 1.62 -14.40
N PHE A 128 -20.56 2.91 -14.63
CA PHE A 128 -21.01 3.84 -13.59
C PHE A 128 -22.38 3.39 -13.04
N ALA A 129 -22.39 2.37 -12.19
CA ALA A 129 -23.57 1.87 -11.50
C ALA A 129 -23.25 1.78 -10.00
N ILE A 130 -24.24 2.02 -9.16
CA ILE A 130 -24.09 2.05 -7.70
C ILE A 130 -23.63 0.68 -7.16
N ILE A 131 -24.14 -0.41 -7.72
CA ILE A 131 -23.84 -1.78 -7.25
C ILE A 131 -22.36 -2.14 -7.42
N PRO A 132 -21.70 -1.99 -8.60
CA PRO A 132 -20.27 -2.22 -8.73
C PRO A 132 -19.40 -1.35 -7.80
N LEU A 133 -19.75 -0.08 -7.62
CA LEU A 133 -19.01 0.82 -6.73
C LEU A 133 -19.09 0.36 -5.28
N LEU A 134 -20.27 -0.08 -4.83
CA LEU A 134 -20.46 -0.60 -3.48
C LEU A 134 -19.68 -1.91 -3.28
N CYS A 135 -19.66 -2.80 -4.27
CA CYS A 135 -18.85 -4.03 -4.24
C CYS A 135 -17.35 -3.73 -4.12
N ILE A 136 -16.84 -2.76 -4.89
CA ILE A 136 -15.43 -2.34 -4.82
C ILE A 136 -15.11 -1.81 -3.41
N TYR A 137 -15.99 -0.99 -2.85
CA TYR A 137 -15.79 -0.43 -1.52
C TYR A 137 -15.79 -1.53 -0.44
N LEU A 138 -16.74 -2.46 -0.47
CA LEU A 138 -16.80 -3.57 0.48
C LEU A 138 -15.55 -4.47 0.38
N PHE A 139 -15.12 -4.78 -0.84
CA PHE A 139 -13.88 -5.53 -1.07
C PHE A 139 -12.66 -4.77 -0.52
N SER A 140 -12.52 -3.48 -0.83
CA SER A 140 -11.43 -2.63 -0.36
C SER A 140 -11.40 -2.52 1.17
N PHE A 141 -12.56 -2.42 1.80
CA PHE A 141 -12.68 -2.40 3.25
C PHE A 141 -12.21 -3.72 3.88
N ALA A 142 -12.73 -4.86 3.38
CA ALA A 142 -12.35 -6.18 3.88
C ALA A 142 -10.85 -6.44 3.70
N TYR A 143 -10.28 -6.08 2.54
CA TYR A 143 -8.86 -6.17 2.24
C TYR A 143 -8.02 -5.32 3.21
N CYS A 144 -8.37 -4.04 3.38
CA CYS A 144 -7.67 -3.15 4.31
C CYS A 144 -7.78 -3.61 5.77
N LEU A 145 -8.91 -4.21 6.16
CA LEU A 145 -9.08 -4.74 7.51
C LEU A 145 -8.16 -5.94 7.77
N ALA A 146 -8.13 -6.91 6.87
CA ALA A 146 -7.23 -8.06 6.95
C ALA A 146 -5.77 -7.62 6.97
N PHE A 147 -5.41 -6.70 6.08
CA PHE A 147 -4.05 -6.20 5.97
C PHE A 147 -3.61 -5.37 7.19
N ASN A 148 -4.52 -4.58 7.77
CA ASN A 148 -4.25 -3.83 9.01
C ASN A 148 -3.94 -4.77 10.19
N VAL A 149 -4.68 -5.88 10.31
CA VAL A 149 -4.41 -6.88 11.35
C VAL A 149 -3.02 -7.48 11.16
N LEU A 150 -2.69 -7.90 9.93
CA LEU A 150 -1.39 -8.47 9.57
C LEU A 150 -0.24 -7.49 9.85
N CYS A 151 -0.34 -6.26 9.35
CA CYS A 151 0.67 -5.23 9.55
C CYS A 151 0.87 -4.88 11.01
N THR A 152 -0.22 -4.77 11.78
CA THR A 152 -0.14 -4.49 13.23
C THR A 152 0.54 -5.64 13.98
N PHE A 153 0.25 -6.88 13.61
CA PHE A 153 0.89 -8.06 14.19
C PHE A 153 2.41 -8.06 13.95
N ILE A 154 2.83 -7.84 12.70
CA ILE A 154 4.25 -7.80 12.33
C ILE A 154 4.94 -6.63 13.04
N TYR A 155 4.30 -5.45 13.05
CA TYR A 155 4.85 -4.25 13.69
C TYR A 155 5.12 -4.49 15.19
N ASN A 156 4.16 -5.05 15.90
CA ASN A 156 4.29 -5.31 17.34
C ASN A 156 5.39 -6.34 17.63
N ARG A 157 5.57 -7.34 16.76
CA ARG A 157 6.68 -8.31 16.87
C ARG A 157 8.03 -7.65 16.68
N CYS A 158 8.18 -6.80 15.67
CA CYS A 158 9.41 -6.07 15.41
C CYS A 158 9.74 -5.09 16.56
N ASP A 159 8.75 -4.36 17.10
CA ASP A 159 8.96 -3.40 18.18
C ASP A 159 9.40 -4.08 19.49
N THR A 160 8.90 -5.30 19.74
CA THR A 160 9.29 -6.12 20.91
C THR A 160 10.76 -6.58 20.83
N ILE A 161 11.24 -6.89 19.62
CA ILE A 161 12.64 -7.28 19.39
C ILE A 161 13.58 -6.08 19.53
N TYR A 162 13.14 -4.89 19.17
CA TYR A 162 13.97 -3.68 19.21
C TYR A 162 14.10 -3.05 20.62
N LYS A 163 13.21 -3.43 21.56
CA LYS A 163 13.21 -2.96 22.95
C LYS A 163 13.99 -3.88 23.90
N LYS A 164 14.46 -5.03 23.42
CA LYS A 164 15.39 -5.92 24.11
C LYS A 164 16.83 -5.57 23.73
#